data_efc9a1a3fa5d0f32e9a1cd79efa4f2cc
#
_entry.id   efc9a1a3fa5d0f32e9a1cd79efa4f2cc
#
_cell.length_a   1.000
_cell.length_b   1.000
_cell.length_c   1.000
_cell.angle_alpha   90.00
_cell.angle_beta   90.00
_cell.angle_gamma   90.00
#
_symmetry.space_group_name_H-M   'P 1'
#
loop_
_entity.id
_entity.type
_entity.pdbx_description
1 polymer ?
#
loop_
_entity_poly.entity_id
_entity_poly.type
_entity_poly.pdbx_seq_one_letter_code
_entity_poly.pdbx_strand_id
1 'polypeptide(L)'
;MKKSDFYFDLPAELIAQTPIERRDASRLLVLDKDSGAWEHRHFFDLPEYLRPGDCLILNNSRVLPARLLGQRLPGGDACEVLLLIDRGDKTWECLVRPGKHLRKGARLSFGGGELLAEVTSVLDGGNRLVRFNYEGVFLEVLDRLGKMPLPPYIREELQDRERYQTVYSKVVGSAAAPTAGLHFTEALLQKVRNMGVKVGYVTLHVGLGTFRPVKEDNITDHMMHSEYCVIPQETADLINETKQNGGRIICVGTTSCRTLETWAAEDGTMMANAGWTNIFIYPGYKFKVIDALITNFHLPESTLIMLVSALAGRRNVLNAYKEAVRERYRFFSFGDAMFIY
;
A
#
# COMPACT_ATOMS: atom_id res chain seq x y z
N MET A 1 -16.35 19.06 -4.05
CA MET A 1 -16.10 18.01 -5.05
C MET A 1 -16.75 16.73 -4.54
N LYS A 2 -17.47 16.03 -5.41
CA LYS A 2 -18.19 14.81 -5.03
C LYS A 2 -17.35 13.57 -5.32
N LYS A 3 -17.59 12.50 -4.58
CA LYS A 3 -17.00 11.18 -4.82
C LYS A 3 -17.26 10.70 -6.25
N SER A 4 -18.50 10.90 -6.74
CA SER A 4 -18.91 10.54 -8.11
C SER A 4 -18.13 11.26 -9.21
N ASP A 5 -17.47 12.37 -8.91
CA ASP A 5 -16.60 13.07 -9.86
C ASP A 5 -15.37 12.22 -10.27
N PHE A 6 -15.08 11.14 -9.52
CA PHE A 6 -13.97 10.21 -9.75
C PHE A 6 -14.46 8.83 -10.22
N TYR A 7 -15.69 8.76 -10.70
CA TYR A 7 -16.26 7.55 -11.26
C TYR A 7 -15.75 7.31 -12.68
N PHE A 8 -15.45 6.08 -13.00
CA PHE A 8 -15.29 5.53 -14.34
C PHE A 8 -15.81 4.08 -14.34
N ASP A 9 -16.25 3.61 -15.49
CA ASP A 9 -16.71 2.22 -15.63
C ASP A 9 -15.49 1.29 -15.64
N LEU A 10 -15.46 0.35 -14.69
CA LEU A 10 -14.40 -0.64 -14.55
C LEU A 10 -15.01 -2.04 -14.60
N PRO A 11 -14.83 -2.78 -15.71
CA PRO A 11 -15.23 -4.18 -15.80
C PRO A 11 -14.52 -5.04 -14.75
N ALA A 12 -15.27 -5.86 -14.03
CA ALA A 12 -14.74 -6.64 -12.91
C ALA A 12 -13.64 -7.62 -13.33
N GLU A 13 -13.67 -8.10 -14.56
CA GLU A 13 -12.65 -9.01 -15.12
C GLU A 13 -11.29 -8.35 -15.33
N LEU A 14 -11.21 -7.02 -15.31
CA LEU A 14 -9.93 -6.30 -15.37
C LEU A 14 -9.24 -6.20 -14.00
N ILE A 15 -9.91 -6.51 -12.90
CA ILE A 15 -9.30 -6.56 -11.57
C ILE A 15 -8.45 -7.83 -11.47
N ALA A 16 -7.13 -7.64 -11.46
CA ALA A 16 -6.17 -8.74 -11.47
C ALA A 16 -6.28 -9.61 -10.20
N GLN A 17 -6.44 -10.92 -10.38
CA GLN A 17 -6.54 -11.89 -9.29
C GLN A 17 -5.19 -12.51 -8.94
N THR A 18 -4.27 -12.59 -9.90
CA THR A 18 -2.95 -13.21 -9.75
C THR A 18 -1.86 -12.28 -10.26
N PRO A 19 -0.66 -12.32 -9.67
CA PRO A 19 0.48 -11.57 -10.20
C PRO A 19 0.90 -12.12 -11.57
N ILE A 20 1.41 -11.24 -12.43
CA ILE A 20 2.05 -11.65 -13.70
C ILE A 20 3.32 -12.44 -13.39
N GLU A 21 3.69 -13.42 -14.22
CA GLU A 21 4.83 -14.31 -13.97
C GLU A 21 6.13 -13.53 -13.76
N ARG A 22 6.53 -12.71 -14.70
CA ARG A 22 7.69 -11.82 -14.60
C ARG A 22 7.23 -10.43 -14.15
N ARG A 23 7.68 -9.96 -12.97
CA ARG A 23 7.21 -8.72 -12.32
C ARG A 23 7.28 -7.50 -13.21
N ASP A 24 8.41 -7.28 -13.88
CA ASP A 24 8.69 -6.12 -14.71
C ASP A 24 8.13 -6.22 -16.15
N ALA A 25 7.46 -7.33 -16.49
CA ALA A 25 6.74 -7.48 -17.74
C ALA A 25 5.29 -6.95 -17.68
N SER A 26 4.84 -6.43 -16.53
CA SER A 26 3.55 -5.71 -16.46
C SER A 26 3.56 -4.53 -17.42
N ARG A 27 2.38 -4.15 -17.90
CA ARG A 27 2.25 -2.95 -18.74
C ARG A 27 2.46 -1.69 -17.91
N LEU A 28 2.94 -0.65 -18.57
CA LEU A 28 3.15 0.66 -18.00
C LEU A 28 2.46 1.71 -18.87
N LEU A 29 1.50 2.43 -18.32
CA LEU A 29 0.97 3.62 -18.94
C LEU A 29 1.76 4.82 -18.43
N VAL A 30 2.49 5.46 -19.31
CA VAL A 30 3.28 6.67 -19.00
C VAL A 30 2.42 7.89 -19.30
N LEU A 31 2.17 8.73 -18.30
CA LEU A 31 1.30 9.90 -18.38
C LEU A 31 2.10 11.17 -18.10
N ASP A 32 2.17 12.05 -19.08
CA ASP A 32 2.60 13.43 -18.88
C ASP A 32 1.51 14.19 -18.13
N LYS A 33 1.81 14.63 -16.89
CA LYS A 33 0.82 15.27 -16.01
C LYS A 33 0.35 16.64 -16.51
N ASP A 34 1.17 17.34 -17.26
CA ASP A 34 0.89 18.70 -17.71
C ASP A 34 0.05 18.70 -19.00
N SER A 35 0.45 17.93 -19.99
CA SER A 35 -0.24 17.84 -21.28
C SER A 35 -1.41 16.84 -21.26
N GLY A 36 -1.38 15.84 -20.39
CA GLY A 36 -2.31 14.71 -20.38
C GLY A 36 -2.06 13.70 -21.49
N ALA A 37 -0.96 13.79 -22.22
CA ALA A 37 -0.53 12.81 -23.22
C ALA A 37 -0.07 11.52 -22.53
N TRP A 38 -0.29 10.39 -23.18
CA TRP A 38 0.13 9.09 -22.65
C TRP A 38 0.78 8.21 -23.69
N GLU A 39 1.59 7.25 -23.19
CA GLU A 39 2.23 6.20 -23.98
C GLU A 39 2.01 4.84 -23.32
N HIS A 40 1.94 3.79 -24.15
CA HIS A 40 1.87 2.41 -23.70
C HIS A 40 3.25 1.77 -23.76
N ARG A 41 3.72 1.27 -22.62
CA ARG A 41 5.03 0.64 -22.41
C ARG A 41 4.89 -0.62 -21.55
N HIS A 42 6.03 -1.22 -21.23
CA HIS A 42 6.15 -2.23 -20.19
C HIS A 42 7.00 -1.68 -19.04
N PHE A 43 6.87 -2.26 -17.87
CA PHE A 43 7.55 -1.74 -16.68
C PHE A 43 9.08 -1.82 -16.81
N PHE A 44 9.62 -2.78 -17.54
CA PHE A 44 11.06 -2.87 -17.84
C PHE A 44 11.58 -1.72 -18.70
N ASP A 45 10.70 -0.92 -19.33
CA ASP A 45 11.06 0.28 -20.09
C ASP A 45 11.17 1.52 -19.20
N LEU A 46 10.80 1.44 -17.91
CA LEU A 46 10.86 2.56 -16.96
C LEU A 46 12.21 3.31 -16.98
N PRO A 47 13.38 2.66 -17.12
CA PRO A 47 14.66 3.36 -17.20
C PRO A 47 14.75 4.41 -18.31
N GLU A 48 13.99 4.30 -19.40
CA GLU A 48 13.98 5.28 -20.49
C GLU A 48 13.41 6.65 -20.08
N TYR A 49 12.65 6.68 -18.99
CA TYR A 49 12.01 7.88 -18.43
C TYR A 49 12.74 8.47 -17.23
N LEU A 50 13.77 7.77 -16.74
CA LEU A 50 14.59 8.20 -15.61
C LEU A 50 15.88 8.89 -16.11
N ARG A 51 16.41 9.80 -15.29
CA ARG A 51 17.62 10.57 -15.59
C ARG A 51 18.65 10.41 -14.48
N PRO A 52 19.95 10.45 -14.79
CA PRO A 52 20.97 10.59 -13.77
C PRO A 52 20.64 11.75 -12.83
N GLY A 53 20.74 11.52 -11.53
CA GLY A 53 20.39 12.51 -10.50
C GLY A 53 18.95 12.46 -10.02
N ASP A 54 18.04 11.73 -10.66
CA ASP A 54 16.72 11.42 -10.10
C ASP A 54 16.86 10.57 -8.83
N CYS A 55 15.84 10.61 -7.97
CA CYS A 55 15.75 9.79 -6.77
C CYS A 55 14.41 9.04 -6.72
N LEU A 56 14.47 7.70 -6.70
CA LEU A 56 13.31 6.85 -6.43
C LEU A 56 13.15 6.66 -4.93
N ILE A 57 11.94 6.91 -4.41
CA ILE A 57 11.59 6.66 -3.01
C ILE A 57 10.61 5.50 -2.92
N LEU A 58 11.04 4.42 -2.26
CA LEU A 58 10.33 3.16 -2.15
C LEU A 58 9.88 2.89 -0.71
N ASN A 59 8.72 2.28 -0.55
CA ASN A 59 8.25 1.81 0.75
C ASN A 59 8.77 0.38 1.01
N ASN A 60 9.65 0.21 2.00
CA ASN A 60 10.29 -1.07 2.34
C ASN A 60 9.53 -1.89 3.38
N SER A 61 8.26 -1.56 3.65
CA SER A 61 7.46 -2.37 4.58
C SER A 61 7.26 -3.78 4.05
N ARG A 62 7.26 -4.75 4.99
CA ARG A 62 7.03 -6.17 4.72
C ARG A 62 5.73 -6.62 5.36
N VAL A 63 4.92 -7.33 4.60
CA VAL A 63 3.62 -7.84 5.05
C VAL A 63 3.82 -8.99 6.02
N LEU A 64 3.11 -8.91 7.14
CA LEU A 64 2.97 -10.02 8.08
C LEU A 64 1.99 -11.07 7.55
N PRO A 65 2.19 -12.36 7.78
CA PRO A 65 1.17 -13.39 7.61
C PRO A 65 0.11 -13.24 8.73
N ALA A 66 -0.56 -12.10 8.73
CA ALA A 66 -1.37 -11.59 9.83
C ALA A 66 -2.75 -12.20 9.93
N ARG A 67 -3.16 -13.06 8.98
CA ARG A 67 -4.47 -13.69 8.94
C ARG A 67 -4.44 -15.06 9.55
N LEU A 68 -4.99 -15.20 10.77
CA LEU A 68 -5.07 -16.44 11.53
C LEU A 68 -6.45 -17.07 11.38
N LEU A 69 -6.49 -18.34 10.96
CA LEU A 69 -7.70 -19.15 10.91
C LEU A 69 -7.69 -20.14 12.07
N GLY A 70 -8.73 -20.16 12.86
CA GLY A 70 -8.80 -20.96 14.07
C GLY A 70 -10.23 -21.30 14.50
N GLN A 71 -10.37 -21.65 15.75
CA GLN A 71 -11.63 -22.07 16.36
C GLN A 71 -11.87 -21.36 17.69
N ARG A 72 -13.13 -21.07 17.98
CA ARG A 72 -13.56 -20.57 19.29
C ARG A 72 -13.67 -21.73 20.29
N LEU A 73 -13.20 -21.51 21.49
CA LEU A 73 -13.30 -22.49 22.61
C LEU A 73 -14.34 -22.05 23.64
N PRO A 74 -15.08 -22.98 24.25
CA PRO A 74 -15.36 -24.34 23.78
C PRO A 74 -16.32 -24.31 22.59
N GLY A 75 -16.43 -25.36 21.82
CA GLY A 75 -17.46 -25.50 20.77
C GLY A 75 -16.91 -25.66 19.36
N GLY A 76 -15.68 -25.25 19.07
CA GLY A 76 -15.03 -25.49 17.80
C GLY A 76 -15.52 -24.65 16.61
N ASP A 77 -16.34 -23.62 16.84
CA ASP A 77 -16.82 -22.74 15.78
C ASP A 77 -15.64 -22.05 15.09
N ALA A 78 -15.60 -22.11 13.75
CA ALA A 78 -14.54 -21.47 12.98
C ALA A 78 -14.48 -19.97 13.23
N CYS A 79 -13.26 -19.44 13.34
CA CYS A 79 -13.03 -18.03 13.47
C CYS A 79 -11.82 -17.56 12.66
N GLU A 80 -11.82 -16.28 12.32
CA GLU A 80 -10.72 -15.59 11.68
C GLU A 80 -10.31 -14.40 12.55
N VAL A 81 -9.01 -14.25 12.76
CA VAL A 81 -8.41 -13.10 13.43
C VAL A 81 -7.37 -12.51 12.49
N LEU A 82 -7.50 -11.23 12.20
CA LEU A 82 -6.57 -10.48 11.36
C LEU A 82 -5.88 -9.43 12.22
N LEU A 83 -4.58 -9.58 12.39
CA LEU A 83 -3.73 -8.68 13.16
C LEU A 83 -3.62 -7.32 12.44
N LEU A 84 -3.78 -6.22 13.19
CA LEU A 84 -3.70 -4.86 12.66
C LEU A 84 -2.57 -4.06 13.30
N ILE A 85 -2.58 -3.91 14.61
CA ILE A 85 -1.67 -3.06 15.36
C ILE A 85 -1.18 -3.82 16.58
N ASP A 86 0.15 -3.91 16.71
CA ASP A 86 0.76 -4.40 17.95
C ASP A 86 0.59 -3.34 19.05
N ARG A 87 -0.04 -3.74 20.15
CA ARG A 87 -0.26 -2.90 21.34
C ARG A 87 0.71 -3.22 22.49
N GLY A 88 1.67 -4.10 22.22
CA GLY A 88 2.60 -4.59 23.23
C GLY A 88 1.98 -5.66 24.16
N ASP A 89 2.77 -6.21 25.06
CA ASP A 89 2.36 -7.22 26.03
C ASP A 89 1.55 -8.36 25.41
N LYS A 90 2.03 -8.90 24.29
CA LYS A 90 1.37 -9.98 23.52
C LYS A 90 -0.07 -9.66 23.10
N THR A 91 -0.45 -8.37 23.04
CA THR A 91 -1.80 -7.91 22.73
C THR A 91 -1.81 -7.17 21.41
N TRP A 92 -2.74 -7.56 20.54
CA TRP A 92 -2.93 -6.96 19.23
C TRP A 92 -4.34 -6.40 19.07
N GLU A 93 -4.43 -5.29 18.39
CA GLU A 93 -5.70 -4.85 17.81
C GLU A 93 -5.95 -5.66 16.54
N CYS A 94 -7.15 -6.25 16.45
CA CYS A 94 -7.49 -7.21 15.41
C CYS A 94 -8.88 -6.93 14.83
N LEU A 95 -9.05 -7.23 13.54
CA LEU A 95 -10.37 -7.55 12.99
C LEU A 95 -10.66 -9.02 13.22
N VAL A 96 -11.94 -9.34 13.52
CA VAL A 96 -12.33 -10.72 13.78
C VAL A 96 -13.61 -11.10 13.03
N ARG A 97 -13.72 -12.36 12.64
CA ARG A 97 -14.93 -12.95 12.04
C ARG A 97 -15.25 -14.31 12.68
N PRO A 98 -16.51 -14.60 13.02
CA PRO A 98 -17.66 -13.70 13.06
C PRO A 98 -17.65 -12.79 14.30
N GLY A 99 -17.79 -11.46 14.10
CA GLY A 99 -17.70 -10.49 15.20
C GLY A 99 -18.75 -10.67 16.30
N LYS A 100 -19.94 -11.21 15.99
CA LYS A 100 -21.02 -11.45 16.95
C LYS A 100 -20.65 -12.45 18.06
N HIS A 101 -19.80 -13.43 17.74
CA HIS A 101 -19.43 -14.52 18.63
C HIS A 101 -18.10 -14.26 19.36
N LEU A 102 -17.28 -13.35 18.86
CA LEU A 102 -15.97 -13.02 19.42
C LEU A 102 -16.08 -11.74 20.28
N ARG A 103 -16.70 -11.90 21.45
CA ARG A 103 -16.89 -10.86 22.48
C ARG A 103 -15.77 -10.96 23.53
N LYS A 104 -15.69 -9.97 24.42
CA LYS A 104 -14.77 -10.00 25.57
C LYS A 104 -14.90 -11.33 26.32
N GLY A 105 -13.75 -11.97 26.62
CA GLY A 105 -13.65 -13.28 27.26
C GLY A 105 -13.72 -14.46 26.27
N ALA A 106 -13.96 -14.26 24.98
CA ALA A 106 -13.90 -15.34 24.00
C ALA A 106 -12.49 -15.90 23.89
N ARG A 107 -12.34 -17.21 24.01
CA ARG A 107 -11.08 -17.94 23.91
C ARG A 107 -10.96 -18.56 22.53
N LEU A 108 -9.78 -18.49 21.94
CA LEU A 108 -9.49 -18.89 20.56
C LEU A 108 -8.31 -19.86 20.54
N SER A 109 -8.32 -20.76 19.57
CA SER A 109 -7.24 -21.72 19.33
C SER A 109 -6.90 -21.77 17.85
N PHE A 110 -5.61 -21.74 17.53
CA PHE A 110 -5.07 -21.82 16.19
C PHE A 110 -4.04 -22.96 16.11
N GLY A 111 -3.87 -23.57 14.94
CA GLY A 111 -2.89 -24.61 14.71
C GLY A 111 -3.06 -25.84 15.63
N GLY A 112 -4.33 -26.23 15.91
CA GLY A 112 -4.57 -27.38 16.80
C GLY A 112 -4.18 -27.17 18.28
N GLY A 113 -4.05 -25.91 18.71
CA GLY A 113 -3.67 -25.56 20.09
C GLY A 113 -2.27 -24.97 20.24
N GLU A 114 -1.50 -24.88 19.16
CA GLU A 114 -0.16 -24.28 19.17
C GLU A 114 -0.19 -22.80 19.58
N LEU A 115 -1.22 -22.06 19.16
CA LEU A 115 -1.42 -20.67 19.55
C LEU A 115 -2.80 -20.50 20.16
N LEU A 116 -2.84 -20.04 21.40
CA LEU A 116 -4.08 -19.70 22.11
C LEU A 116 -4.22 -18.18 22.19
N ALA A 117 -5.46 -17.70 22.23
CA ALA A 117 -5.72 -16.28 22.41
C ALA A 117 -7.04 -16.02 23.15
N GLU A 118 -7.16 -14.81 23.68
CA GLU A 118 -8.36 -14.32 24.36
C GLU A 118 -8.72 -12.91 23.88
N VAL A 119 -9.98 -12.68 23.60
CA VAL A 119 -10.51 -11.34 23.35
C VAL A 119 -10.63 -10.59 24.67
N THR A 120 -9.76 -9.60 24.89
CA THR A 120 -9.72 -8.83 26.13
C THR A 120 -10.65 -7.62 26.11
N SER A 121 -10.92 -7.06 24.93
CA SER A 121 -11.80 -5.90 24.76
C SER A 121 -12.42 -5.83 23.38
N VAL A 122 -13.53 -5.11 23.28
CA VAL A 122 -14.17 -4.67 22.02
C VAL A 122 -13.97 -3.17 21.91
N LEU A 123 -13.39 -2.73 20.81
CA LEU A 123 -13.12 -1.33 20.56
C LEU A 123 -14.24 -0.67 19.75
N ASP A 124 -14.29 0.67 19.78
CA ASP A 124 -15.12 1.46 18.88
C ASP A 124 -14.78 1.14 17.42
N GLY A 125 -15.82 1.03 16.57
CA GLY A 125 -15.64 0.59 15.19
C GLY A 125 -15.56 -0.93 14.98
N GLY A 126 -15.65 -1.72 16.06
CA GLY A 126 -15.82 -3.18 15.99
C GLY A 126 -14.52 -4.00 16.00
N ASN A 127 -13.35 -3.38 16.08
CA ASN A 127 -12.09 -4.09 16.31
C ASN A 127 -12.05 -4.74 17.70
N ARG A 128 -11.12 -5.66 17.91
CA ARG A 128 -10.92 -6.36 19.18
C ARG A 128 -9.49 -6.17 19.66
N LEU A 129 -9.30 -6.07 20.97
CA LEU A 129 -8.00 -6.36 21.56
C LEU A 129 -7.96 -7.86 21.86
N VAL A 130 -6.94 -8.51 21.31
CA VAL A 130 -6.73 -9.95 21.44
C VAL A 130 -5.36 -10.17 22.04
N ARG A 131 -5.31 -10.82 23.19
CA ARG A 131 -4.07 -11.25 23.85
C ARG A 131 -3.73 -12.66 23.41
N PHE A 132 -2.53 -12.86 22.89
CA PHE A 132 -2.02 -14.14 22.44
C PHE A 132 -1.16 -14.80 23.51
N ASN A 133 -1.29 -16.11 23.65
CA ASN A 133 -0.46 -16.93 24.53
C ASN A 133 0.38 -17.87 23.67
N TYR A 134 1.69 -17.61 23.64
CA TYR A 134 2.69 -18.35 22.87
C TYR A 134 4.02 -18.36 23.61
N GLU A 135 4.86 -19.33 23.26
CA GLU A 135 6.26 -19.41 23.67
C GLU A 135 7.17 -19.04 22.48
N GLY A 136 8.34 -18.47 22.78
CA GLY A 136 9.31 -18.07 21.76
C GLY A 136 8.98 -16.78 21.02
N VAL A 137 9.29 -16.75 19.72
CA VAL A 137 9.15 -15.56 18.87
C VAL A 137 7.82 -15.60 18.13
N PHE A 138 6.98 -14.59 18.35
CA PHE A 138 5.63 -14.53 17.75
C PHE A 138 5.65 -14.56 16.22
N LEU A 139 6.65 -13.92 15.59
CA LEU A 139 6.78 -13.91 14.14
C LEU A 139 6.97 -15.33 13.57
N GLU A 140 7.73 -16.20 14.24
CA GLU A 140 7.90 -17.60 13.85
C GLU A 140 6.59 -18.39 13.95
N VAL A 141 5.78 -18.10 14.97
CA VAL A 141 4.43 -18.69 15.10
C VAL A 141 3.53 -18.22 13.97
N LEU A 142 3.58 -16.93 13.63
CA LEU A 142 2.82 -16.37 12.51
C LEU A 142 3.25 -16.96 11.18
N ASP A 143 4.55 -17.19 10.95
CA ASP A 143 5.04 -17.80 9.71
C ASP A 143 4.50 -19.22 9.51
N ARG A 144 4.31 -19.97 10.59
CA ARG A 144 3.72 -21.33 10.53
C ARG A 144 2.22 -21.33 10.37
N LEU A 145 1.51 -20.51 11.14
CA LEU A 145 0.04 -20.56 11.27
C LEU A 145 -0.69 -19.50 10.46
N GLY A 146 -0.03 -18.40 10.16
CA GLY A 146 -0.63 -17.24 9.49
C GLY A 146 -0.73 -17.42 7.98
N LYS A 147 -1.75 -16.79 7.41
CA LYS A 147 -1.90 -16.61 5.96
C LYS A 147 -1.67 -15.15 5.57
N MET A 148 -1.22 -14.93 4.33
CA MET A 148 -1.08 -13.57 3.79
C MET A 148 -2.45 -12.87 3.74
N PRO A 149 -2.56 -11.66 4.31
CA PRO A 149 -3.80 -10.91 4.32
C PRO A 149 -4.01 -10.21 2.96
N LEU A 150 -4.42 -10.98 1.95
CA LEU A 150 -4.72 -10.41 0.64
C LEU A 150 -5.93 -9.48 0.72
N PRO A 151 -5.98 -8.42 -0.10
CA PRO A 151 -7.13 -7.54 -0.20
C PRO A 151 -8.42 -8.30 -0.55
N PRO A 152 -9.60 -7.83 -0.10
CA PRO A 152 -10.86 -8.59 -0.22
C PRO A 152 -11.34 -8.82 -1.66
N TYR A 153 -10.83 -8.07 -2.64
CA TYR A 153 -11.14 -8.25 -4.07
C TYR A 153 -10.30 -9.34 -4.74
N ILE A 154 -9.22 -9.82 -4.09
CA ILE A 154 -8.44 -10.98 -4.53
C ILE A 154 -9.08 -12.21 -3.89
N ARG A 155 -9.62 -13.08 -4.72
CA ARG A 155 -10.33 -14.31 -4.31
C ARG A 155 -9.48 -15.56 -4.54
N GLU A 156 -8.51 -15.46 -5.45
CA GLU A 156 -7.57 -16.53 -5.75
C GLU A 156 -6.56 -16.72 -4.63
N GLU A 157 -6.23 -17.97 -4.31
CA GLU A 157 -5.20 -18.28 -3.32
C GLU A 157 -3.81 -18.07 -3.92
N LEU A 158 -2.99 -17.32 -3.19
CA LEU A 158 -1.62 -17.03 -3.62
C LEU A 158 -0.73 -18.25 -3.35
N GLN A 159 -0.18 -18.85 -4.41
CA GLN A 159 0.67 -20.05 -4.32
C GLN A 159 2.02 -19.74 -3.69
N ASP A 160 2.59 -18.58 -4.01
CA ASP A 160 3.87 -18.09 -3.47
C ASP A 160 3.65 -16.78 -2.71
N ARG A 161 3.86 -16.83 -1.38
CA ARG A 161 3.70 -15.68 -0.48
C ARG A 161 4.62 -14.50 -0.84
N GLU A 162 5.82 -14.78 -1.36
CA GLU A 162 6.80 -13.76 -1.74
C GLU A 162 6.34 -12.95 -2.97
N ARG A 163 5.34 -13.44 -3.72
CA ARG A 163 4.74 -12.67 -4.81
C ARG A 163 3.92 -11.46 -4.31
N TYR A 164 3.51 -11.45 -3.05
CA TYR A 164 2.87 -10.29 -2.39
C TYR A 164 3.85 -9.53 -1.47
N GLN A 165 5.14 -9.61 -1.77
CA GLN A 165 6.21 -8.83 -1.15
C GLN A 165 7.03 -8.14 -2.24
N THR A 166 7.52 -6.92 -1.95
CA THR A 166 8.52 -6.27 -2.82
C THR A 166 9.87 -6.95 -2.65
N VAL A 167 10.71 -6.94 -3.70
CA VAL A 167 12.06 -7.54 -3.63
C VAL A 167 12.98 -6.85 -2.61
N TYR A 168 12.60 -5.66 -2.18
CA TYR A 168 13.32 -4.85 -1.19
C TYR A 168 12.60 -4.74 0.16
N SER A 169 11.55 -5.52 0.40
CA SER A 169 10.80 -5.50 1.67
C SER A 169 11.69 -5.91 2.84
N LYS A 170 11.70 -5.11 3.91
CA LYS A 170 12.60 -5.29 5.05
C LYS A 170 11.91 -5.13 6.40
N VAL A 171 11.13 -4.04 6.57
CA VAL A 171 10.56 -3.68 7.88
C VAL A 171 9.20 -4.33 8.05
N VAL A 172 9.14 -5.37 8.87
CA VAL A 172 7.93 -6.16 9.12
C VAL A 172 6.91 -5.35 9.92
N GLY A 173 5.61 -5.49 9.60
CA GLY A 173 4.53 -4.82 10.35
C GLY A 173 3.35 -4.35 9.51
N SER A 174 3.42 -4.50 8.19
CA SER A 174 2.34 -4.07 7.28
C SER A 174 1.25 -5.14 7.15
N ALA A 175 -0.01 -4.71 7.09
CA ALA A 175 -1.15 -5.57 6.78
C ALA A 175 -1.38 -5.74 5.26
N ALA A 176 -0.74 -4.93 4.43
CA ALA A 176 -0.79 -5.05 2.97
C ALA A 176 0.53 -4.61 2.33
N ALA A 177 0.83 -5.12 1.13
CA ALA A 177 2.03 -4.76 0.40
C ALA A 177 1.92 -3.35 -0.23
N PRO A 178 3.04 -2.61 -0.36
CA PRO A 178 3.10 -1.43 -1.20
C PRO A 178 3.16 -1.85 -2.68
N THR A 179 2.00 -2.12 -3.26
CA THR A 179 1.85 -2.93 -4.48
C THR A 179 2.47 -2.33 -5.74
N ALA A 180 2.65 -1.01 -5.82
CA ALA A 180 3.41 -0.38 -6.91
C ALA A 180 4.88 -0.84 -6.95
N GLY A 181 5.42 -1.26 -5.81
CA GLY A 181 6.77 -1.82 -5.73
C GLY A 181 6.88 -3.26 -6.21
N LEU A 182 5.77 -3.97 -6.39
CA LEU A 182 5.77 -5.37 -6.84
C LEU A 182 6.25 -5.53 -8.29
N HIS A 183 6.23 -4.48 -9.07
CA HIS A 183 6.70 -4.46 -10.46
C HIS A 183 8.23 -4.50 -10.56
N PHE A 184 8.95 -4.07 -9.53
CA PHE A 184 10.40 -4.08 -9.54
C PHE A 184 10.98 -5.47 -9.37
N THR A 185 12.03 -5.75 -10.15
CA THR A 185 12.97 -6.83 -9.93
C THR A 185 14.28 -6.26 -9.37
N GLU A 186 15.09 -7.09 -8.72
CA GLU A 186 16.43 -6.67 -8.27
C GLU A 186 17.29 -6.21 -9.45
N ALA A 187 17.21 -6.91 -10.58
CA ALA A 187 17.94 -6.57 -11.80
C ALA A 187 17.54 -5.18 -12.34
N LEU A 188 16.24 -4.86 -12.34
CA LEU A 188 15.75 -3.55 -12.79
C LEU A 188 16.21 -2.45 -11.82
N LEU A 189 16.14 -2.66 -10.50
CA LEU A 189 16.65 -1.70 -9.52
C LEU A 189 18.16 -1.47 -9.67
N GLN A 190 18.92 -2.54 -9.93
CA GLN A 190 20.36 -2.42 -10.17
C GLN A 190 20.66 -1.64 -11.47
N LYS A 191 19.89 -1.90 -12.56
CA LYS A 191 19.98 -1.13 -13.80
C LYS A 191 19.76 0.35 -13.55
N VAL A 192 18.71 0.69 -12.79
CA VAL A 192 18.36 2.07 -12.44
C VAL A 192 19.49 2.74 -11.64
N ARG A 193 20.06 2.06 -10.63
CA ARG A 193 21.20 2.59 -9.87
C ARG A 193 22.43 2.83 -10.74
N ASN A 194 22.72 1.91 -11.67
CA ASN A 194 23.86 2.03 -12.57
C ASN A 194 23.73 3.22 -13.54
N MET A 195 22.52 3.74 -13.77
CA MET A 195 22.25 4.95 -14.53
C MET A 195 22.52 6.23 -13.74
N GLY A 196 22.89 6.15 -12.47
CA GLY A 196 23.06 7.32 -11.60
C GLY A 196 21.76 7.81 -10.96
N VAL A 197 20.70 6.99 -10.97
CA VAL A 197 19.47 7.26 -10.22
C VAL A 197 19.65 6.80 -8.78
N LYS A 198 19.39 7.68 -7.84
CA LYS A 198 19.45 7.40 -6.41
C LYS A 198 18.22 6.59 -5.96
N VAL A 199 18.36 5.78 -4.92
CA VAL A 199 17.26 4.97 -4.37
C VAL A 199 17.23 5.13 -2.85
N GLY A 200 16.17 5.75 -2.35
CA GLY A 200 15.90 5.92 -0.93
C GLY A 200 14.71 5.08 -0.47
N TYR A 201 14.64 4.81 0.84
CA TYR A 201 13.59 4.00 1.42
C TYR A 201 12.87 4.77 2.53
N VAL A 202 11.56 4.64 2.54
CA VAL A 202 10.69 5.00 3.66
C VAL A 202 9.96 3.75 4.14
N THR A 203 9.41 3.80 5.33
CA THR A 203 8.50 2.76 5.83
C THR A 203 7.13 3.37 6.05
N LEU A 204 6.09 2.78 5.49
CA LEU A 204 4.71 3.04 5.89
C LEU A 204 4.02 1.68 6.03
N HIS A 205 3.53 1.40 7.22
CA HIS A 205 2.76 0.20 7.49
C HIS A 205 1.33 0.38 6.99
N VAL A 206 1.05 -0.23 5.83
CA VAL A 206 -0.26 -0.15 5.19
C VAL A 206 -1.30 -0.87 6.03
N GLY A 207 -2.31 -0.13 6.45
CA GLY A 207 -3.46 -0.66 7.17
C GLY A 207 -4.58 -1.11 6.21
N LEU A 208 -5.53 -1.90 6.74
CA LEU A 208 -6.70 -2.34 5.97
C LEU A 208 -7.65 -1.20 5.61
N GLY A 209 -7.50 -0.04 6.22
CA GLY A 209 -8.27 1.16 5.89
C GLY A 209 -8.16 1.56 4.44
N THR A 210 -7.01 1.30 3.81
CA THR A 210 -6.74 1.57 2.38
C THR A 210 -7.73 0.86 1.44
N PHE A 211 -8.33 -0.25 1.87
CA PHE A 211 -9.30 -1.00 1.07
C PHE A 211 -10.76 -0.66 1.39
N ARG A 212 -11.00 0.25 2.33
CA ARG A 212 -12.37 0.68 2.66
C ARG A 212 -12.86 1.69 1.61
N PRO A 213 -14.07 1.50 1.07
CA PRO A 213 -14.64 2.49 0.16
C PRO A 213 -14.93 3.81 0.88
N VAL A 214 -14.79 4.91 0.17
CA VAL A 214 -15.26 6.23 0.63
C VAL A 214 -16.79 6.17 0.71
N LYS A 215 -17.35 6.48 1.88
CA LYS A 215 -18.80 6.43 2.11
C LYS A 215 -19.48 7.78 1.86
N GLU A 216 -18.76 8.84 2.16
CA GLU A 216 -19.23 10.22 2.09
C GLU A 216 -19.37 10.65 0.63
N ASP A 217 -20.45 11.35 0.31
CA ASP A 217 -20.70 11.89 -1.04
C ASP A 217 -19.78 13.07 -1.34
N ASN A 218 -19.54 13.92 -0.35
CA ASN A 218 -18.61 15.02 -0.46
C ASN A 218 -17.24 14.57 0.07
N ILE A 219 -16.20 14.62 -0.77
CA ILE A 219 -14.88 14.09 -0.40
C ILE A 219 -14.25 14.82 0.78
N THR A 220 -14.59 16.10 1.02
CA THR A 220 -14.05 16.87 2.16
C THR A 220 -14.52 16.37 3.51
N ASP A 221 -15.61 15.60 3.56
CA ASP A 221 -16.16 15.04 4.79
C ASP A 221 -15.54 13.69 5.15
N HIS A 222 -14.72 13.14 4.23
CA HIS A 222 -14.06 11.87 4.44
C HIS A 222 -12.91 11.99 5.45
N MET A 223 -12.95 11.15 6.47
CA MET A 223 -11.87 11.02 7.45
C MET A 223 -10.91 9.91 7.04
N MET A 224 -9.70 10.30 6.64
CA MET A 224 -8.66 9.36 6.26
C MET A 224 -8.19 8.57 7.49
N HIS A 225 -8.02 7.27 7.34
CA HIS A 225 -7.44 6.40 8.37
C HIS A 225 -5.96 6.75 8.62
N SER A 226 -5.51 6.50 9.84
CA SER A 226 -4.12 6.74 10.24
C SER A 226 -3.25 5.52 9.95
N GLU A 227 -2.04 5.77 9.43
CA GLU A 227 -1.01 4.78 9.19
C GLU A 227 0.33 5.27 9.75
N TYR A 228 1.11 4.37 10.34
CA TYR A 228 2.41 4.71 10.89
C TYR A 228 3.48 4.72 9.81
N CYS A 229 4.24 5.81 9.76
CA CYS A 229 5.30 5.96 8.76
C CYS A 229 6.60 6.50 9.36
N VAL A 230 7.71 6.20 8.67
CA VAL A 230 9.08 6.58 9.07
C VAL A 230 9.84 7.07 7.85
N ILE A 231 10.52 8.19 7.99
CA ILE A 231 11.53 8.70 7.07
C ILE A 231 12.88 8.62 7.77
N PRO A 232 13.79 7.72 7.37
CA PRO A 232 15.15 7.68 7.93
C PRO A 232 15.96 8.92 7.56
N GLN A 233 16.95 9.27 8.38
CA GLN A 233 17.84 10.44 8.13
C GLN A 233 18.52 10.32 6.76
N GLU A 234 19.05 9.16 6.43
CA GLU A 234 19.70 8.91 5.13
C GLU A 234 18.79 9.22 3.94
N THR A 235 17.49 8.91 4.06
CA THR A 235 16.51 9.20 3.00
C THR A 235 16.16 10.69 2.96
N ALA A 236 16.04 11.36 4.11
CA ALA A 236 15.82 12.79 4.15
C ALA A 236 16.99 13.57 3.51
N ASP A 237 18.23 13.20 3.86
CA ASP A 237 19.43 13.79 3.29
C ASP A 237 19.51 13.58 1.78
N LEU A 238 19.20 12.36 1.32
CA LEU A 238 19.18 11.99 -0.10
C LEU A 238 18.18 12.83 -0.90
N ILE A 239 16.98 13.05 -0.35
CA ILE A 239 15.94 13.89 -0.97
C ILE A 239 16.42 15.34 -1.10
N ASN A 240 16.94 15.89 0.01
CA ASN A 240 17.43 17.28 0.03
C ASN A 240 18.57 17.48 -0.96
N GLU A 241 19.56 16.59 -0.97
CA GLU A 241 20.66 16.61 -1.93
C GLU A 241 20.17 16.52 -3.40
N THR A 242 19.20 15.63 -3.64
CA THR A 242 18.62 15.48 -4.98
C THR A 242 17.97 16.78 -5.45
N LYS A 243 17.16 17.42 -4.60
CA LYS A 243 16.50 18.69 -4.93
C LYS A 243 17.50 19.83 -5.13
N GLN A 244 18.52 19.93 -4.29
CA GLN A 244 19.59 20.94 -4.42
C GLN A 244 20.34 20.82 -5.76
N ASN A 245 20.49 19.60 -6.27
CA ASN A 245 21.14 19.31 -7.55
C ASN A 245 20.16 19.34 -8.77
N GLY A 246 18.89 19.74 -8.57
CA GLY A 246 17.90 19.84 -9.64
C GLY A 246 17.37 18.48 -10.13
N GLY A 247 17.58 17.40 -9.41
CA GLY A 247 17.02 16.08 -9.68
C GLY A 247 15.56 15.99 -9.24
N ARG A 248 14.83 15.00 -9.80
CA ARG A 248 13.42 14.74 -9.48
C ARG A 248 13.28 13.75 -8.33
N ILE A 249 12.29 13.98 -7.48
CA ILE A 249 11.84 13.01 -6.46
C ILE A 249 10.66 12.23 -7.02
N ILE A 250 10.87 10.94 -7.24
CA ILE A 250 9.91 10.02 -7.87
C ILE A 250 9.46 9.00 -6.82
N CYS A 251 8.23 9.10 -6.39
CA CYS A 251 7.67 8.13 -5.44
C CYS A 251 7.22 6.85 -6.14
N VAL A 252 7.55 5.72 -5.53
CA VAL A 252 6.99 4.42 -5.90
C VAL A 252 5.88 4.06 -4.91
N GLY A 253 4.65 4.17 -5.39
CA GLY A 253 3.43 3.97 -4.62
C GLY A 253 2.90 5.23 -3.92
N THR A 254 1.59 5.25 -3.77
CA THR A 254 0.88 6.29 -3.02
C THR A 254 1.27 6.33 -1.55
N THR A 255 1.77 5.22 -1.00
CA THR A 255 2.29 5.12 0.36
C THR A 255 3.56 5.95 0.55
N SER A 256 4.53 5.85 -0.38
CA SER A 256 5.74 6.68 -0.36
C SER A 256 5.38 8.15 -0.52
N CYS A 257 4.48 8.48 -1.46
CA CYS A 257 3.98 9.83 -1.66
C CYS A 257 3.36 10.41 -0.38
N ARG A 258 2.43 9.70 0.25
CA ARG A 258 1.78 10.15 1.49
C ARG A 258 2.78 10.31 2.63
N THR A 259 3.77 9.45 2.74
CA THR A 259 4.83 9.56 3.75
C THR A 259 5.62 10.85 3.57
N LEU A 260 6.09 11.13 2.36
CA LEU A 260 6.88 12.34 2.11
C LEU A 260 6.05 13.61 2.30
N GLU A 261 4.86 13.67 1.70
CA GLU A 261 4.00 14.86 1.76
C GLU A 261 3.49 15.18 3.17
N THR A 262 3.43 14.18 4.06
CA THR A 262 3.07 14.40 5.48
C THR A 262 4.13 15.21 6.21
N TRP A 263 5.41 14.93 5.96
CA TRP A 263 6.52 15.46 6.76
C TRP A 263 7.35 16.50 6.02
N ALA A 264 7.07 16.75 4.73
CA ALA A 264 7.75 17.81 3.98
C ALA A 264 7.41 19.19 4.55
N ALA A 265 8.42 20.02 4.75
CA ALA A 265 8.25 21.44 5.02
C ALA A 265 7.62 22.16 3.81
N GLU A 266 7.10 23.38 4.01
CA GLU A 266 6.45 24.14 2.93
C GLU A 266 7.40 24.49 1.77
N ASP A 267 8.69 24.58 2.04
CA ASP A 267 9.75 24.79 1.04
C ASP A 267 10.23 23.48 0.36
N GLY A 268 9.64 22.35 0.72
CA GLY A 268 10.00 21.02 0.25
C GLY A 268 11.21 20.40 0.92
N THR A 269 11.76 21.02 1.97
CA THR A 269 12.84 20.42 2.77
C THR A 269 12.31 19.21 3.53
N MET A 270 13.13 18.16 3.60
CA MET A 270 12.81 16.93 4.30
C MET A 270 13.68 16.75 5.55
N MET A 271 13.05 16.32 6.63
CA MET A 271 13.76 15.88 7.85
C MET A 271 13.36 14.45 8.20
N ALA A 272 14.28 13.74 8.87
CA ALA A 272 13.95 12.43 9.45
C ALA A 272 12.78 12.58 10.42
N ASN A 273 11.81 11.69 10.30
CA ASN A 273 10.63 11.72 11.16
C ASN A 273 9.99 10.35 11.27
N ALA A 274 9.21 10.14 12.32
CA ALA A 274 8.42 8.94 12.54
C ALA A 274 7.11 9.30 13.24
N GLY A 275 6.00 8.79 12.76
CA GLY A 275 4.70 9.08 13.36
C GLY A 275 3.52 8.63 12.50
N TRP A 276 2.35 9.05 12.93
CA TRP A 276 1.10 8.70 12.26
C TRP A 276 0.73 9.73 11.20
N THR A 277 0.37 9.25 10.01
CA THR A 277 -0.19 10.07 8.93
C THR A 277 -1.65 9.73 8.70
N ASN A 278 -2.47 10.75 8.56
CA ASN A 278 -3.84 10.67 8.07
C ASN A 278 -4.05 11.62 6.89
N ILE A 279 -2.96 11.98 6.21
CA ILE A 279 -3.03 12.91 5.08
C ILE A 279 -3.98 12.39 4.00
N PHE A 280 -4.91 13.25 3.59
CA PHE A 280 -5.82 13.01 2.48
C PHE A 280 -5.50 13.96 1.35
N ILE A 281 -4.95 13.41 0.27
CA ILE A 281 -4.54 14.17 -0.92
C ILE A 281 -5.62 14.02 -1.99
N TYR A 282 -6.17 15.15 -2.46
CA TYR A 282 -7.18 15.24 -3.51
C TYR A 282 -6.97 16.52 -4.32
N PRO A 283 -7.63 16.72 -5.47
CA PRO A 283 -7.43 17.89 -6.32
C PRO A 283 -7.55 19.22 -5.59
N GLY A 284 -6.55 20.07 -5.75
CA GLY A 284 -6.33 21.31 -5.00
C GLY A 284 -5.17 21.21 -4.00
N TYR A 285 -4.69 19.99 -3.68
CA TYR A 285 -3.48 19.80 -2.89
C TYR A 285 -2.25 20.26 -3.68
N LYS A 286 -1.36 20.99 -3.02
CA LYS A 286 -0.09 21.44 -3.57
C LYS A 286 1.02 20.51 -3.07
N PHE A 287 1.57 19.72 -3.97
CA PHE A 287 2.70 18.85 -3.64
C PHE A 287 3.93 19.69 -3.29
N LYS A 288 4.61 19.29 -2.22
CA LYS A 288 5.75 20.01 -1.65
C LYS A 288 7.08 19.44 -2.11
N VAL A 289 7.13 18.13 -2.26
CA VAL A 289 8.41 17.43 -2.45
C VAL A 289 8.43 16.52 -3.66
N ILE A 290 7.32 15.86 -4.02
CA ILE A 290 7.32 14.90 -5.12
C ILE A 290 7.16 15.56 -6.48
N ASP A 291 7.88 15.05 -7.48
CA ASP A 291 7.81 15.52 -8.87
C ASP A 291 7.07 14.53 -9.77
N ALA A 292 7.17 13.23 -9.47
CA ALA A 292 6.57 12.16 -10.25
C ALA A 292 6.13 10.97 -9.36
N LEU A 293 5.26 10.13 -9.88
CA LEU A 293 4.68 9.01 -9.16
C LEU A 293 4.59 7.76 -10.04
N ILE A 294 5.10 6.64 -9.55
CA ILE A 294 4.84 5.31 -10.08
C ILE A 294 3.76 4.68 -9.21
N THR A 295 2.66 4.19 -9.80
CA THR A 295 1.54 3.65 -9.05
C THR A 295 0.81 2.57 -9.84
N ASN A 296 -0.04 1.77 -9.17
CA ASN A 296 -1.00 0.89 -9.84
C ASN A 296 -2.21 1.68 -10.33
N PHE A 297 -3.06 1.07 -11.15
CA PHE A 297 -4.39 1.57 -11.42
C PHE A 297 -5.31 1.33 -10.21
N HIS A 298 -6.10 2.34 -9.87
CA HIS A 298 -6.95 2.36 -8.68
C HIS A 298 -8.42 2.17 -8.99
N LEU A 299 -9.22 1.82 -7.98
CA LEU A 299 -10.66 1.66 -8.12
C LEU A 299 -11.37 3.01 -8.32
N PRO A 300 -12.52 3.02 -9.03
CA PRO A 300 -13.39 4.18 -9.09
C PRO A 300 -13.72 4.70 -7.69
N GLU A 301 -13.86 6.01 -7.56
CA GLU A 301 -14.29 6.68 -6.34
C GLU A 301 -13.43 6.44 -5.08
N SER A 302 -12.21 5.87 -5.25
CA SER A 302 -11.28 5.62 -4.14
C SER A 302 -10.45 6.87 -3.78
N THR A 303 -9.93 6.92 -2.55
CA THR A 303 -8.99 7.98 -2.13
C THR A 303 -7.72 8.01 -2.99
N LEU A 304 -7.35 6.87 -3.57
CA LEU A 304 -6.14 6.73 -4.37
C LEU A 304 -6.29 7.34 -5.78
N ILE A 305 -7.46 7.21 -6.44
CA ILE A 305 -7.69 7.92 -7.71
C ILE A 305 -7.78 9.44 -7.48
N MET A 306 -8.22 9.86 -6.28
CA MET A 306 -8.23 11.27 -5.90
C MET A 306 -6.80 11.83 -5.77
N LEU A 307 -5.87 11.04 -5.16
CA LEU A 307 -4.46 11.41 -5.04
C LEU A 307 -3.80 11.57 -6.41
N VAL A 308 -3.94 10.58 -7.29
CA VAL A 308 -3.33 10.67 -8.64
C VAL A 308 -3.97 11.80 -9.45
N SER A 309 -5.26 12.09 -9.22
CA SER A 309 -5.95 13.23 -9.82
C SER A 309 -5.47 14.58 -9.28
N ALA A 310 -4.98 14.62 -8.05
CA ALA A 310 -4.34 15.82 -7.53
C ALA A 310 -3.01 16.11 -8.22
N LEU A 311 -2.26 15.07 -8.61
CA LEU A 311 -0.95 15.20 -9.25
C LEU A 311 -1.06 15.57 -10.74
N ALA A 312 -1.93 14.91 -11.49
CA ALA A 312 -2.00 15.05 -12.97
C ALA A 312 -3.27 15.74 -13.47
N GLY A 313 -4.11 16.22 -12.57
CA GLY A 313 -5.41 16.76 -12.92
C GLY A 313 -6.45 15.65 -13.19
N ARG A 314 -7.65 15.84 -12.62
CA ARG A 314 -8.75 14.84 -12.71
C ARG A 314 -9.08 14.44 -14.15
N ARG A 315 -9.13 15.40 -15.07
CA ARG A 315 -9.47 15.15 -16.48
C ARG A 315 -8.44 14.23 -17.15
N ASN A 316 -7.16 14.52 -16.97
CA ASN A 316 -6.06 13.74 -17.56
C ASN A 316 -6.08 12.31 -17.00
N VAL A 317 -6.25 12.16 -15.68
CA VAL A 317 -6.32 10.85 -15.03
C VAL A 317 -7.52 10.04 -15.53
N LEU A 318 -8.73 10.61 -15.55
CA LEU A 318 -9.91 9.88 -15.99
C LEU A 318 -9.85 9.50 -17.47
N ASN A 319 -9.22 10.32 -18.32
CA ASN A 319 -8.99 9.97 -19.73
C ASN A 319 -8.00 8.81 -19.85
N ALA A 320 -6.88 8.85 -19.11
CA ALA A 320 -5.90 7.76 -19.08
C ALA A 320 -6.51 6.44 -18.55
N TYR A 321 -7.40 6.52 -17.56
CA TYR A 321 -8.09 5.35 -17.02
C TYR A 321 -9.11 4.75 -17.99
N LYS A 322 -9.85 5.59 -18.72
CA LYS A 322 -10.75 5.13 -19.81
C LYS A 322 -9.96 4.43 -20.92
N GLU A 323 -8.80 4.98 -21.26
CA GLU A 323 -7.88 4.36 -22.21
C GLU A 323 -7.34 3.03 -21.69
N ALA A 324 -6.95 2.96 -20.42
CA ALA A 324 -6.48 1.73 -19.81
C ALA A 324 -7.57 0.64 -19.81
N VAL A 325 -8.84 1.00 -19.56
CA VAL A 325 -9.97 0.06 -19.66
C VAL A 325 -10.16 -0.40 -21.11
N ARG A 326 -10.13 0.51 -22.07
CA ARG A 326 -10.26 0.20 -23.52
C ARG A 326 -9.18 -0.78 -23.98
N GLU A 327 -7.95 -0.53 -23.56
CA GLU A 327 -6.77 -1.33 -23.88
C GLU A 327 -6.61 -2.56 -22.98
N ARG A 328 -7.61 -2.83 -22.12
CA ARG A 328 -7.65 -3.98 -21.21
C ARG A 328 -6.40 -4.12 -20.32
N TYR A 329 -5.98 -3.02 -19.73
CA TYR A 329 -5.00 -3.05 -18.64
C TYR A 329 -5.59 -3.82 -17.45
N ARG A 330 -4.69 -4.41 -16.68
CA ARG A 330 -5.03 -5.07 -15.43
C ARG A 330 -5.03 -4.03 -14.31
N PHE A 331 -6.05 -4.08 -13.47
CA PHE A 331 -6.25 -3.09 -12.41
C PHE A 331 -5.90 -3.64 -11.03
N PHE A 332 -5.57 -2.75 -10.13
CA PHE A 332 -5.38 -2.90 -8.70
C PHE A 332 -4.07 -3.61 -8.33
N SER A 333 -4.01 -4.31 -7.16
CA SER A 333 -2.75 -4.76 -6.51
C SER A 333 -1.82 -5.61 -7.38
N PHE A 334 -2.36 -6.53 -8.17
CA PHE A 334 -1.61 -7.38 -9.11
C PHE A 334 -1.74 -6.92 -10.56
N GLY A 335 -2.29 -5.73 -10.73
CA GLY A 335 -2.50 -5.13 -12.05
C GLY A 335 -1.25 -4.56 -12.66
N ASP A 336 -1.46 -3.72 -13.65
CA ASP A 336 -0.43 -2.98 -14.38
C ASP A 336 -0.10 -1.66 -13.66
N ALA A 337 0.88 -0.93 -14.16
CA ALA A 337 1.39 0.29 -13.56
C ALA A 337 1.10 1.53 -14.40
N MET A 338 1.13 2.68 -13.72
CA MET A 338 1.24 4.01 -14.30
C MET A 338 2.53 4.68 -13.84
N PHE A 339 3.13 5.47 -14.71
CA PHE A 339 4.16 6.45 -14.38
C PHE A 339 3.65 7.84 -14.75
N ILE A 340 3.50 8.70 -13.76
CA ILE A 340 2.99 10.07 -13.89
C ILE A 340 4.16 11.02 -13.64
N TYR A 341 4.55 11.85 -14.63
CA TYR A 341 5.75 12.68 -14.55
C TYR A 341 5.54 14.11 -15.08
#